data_c5327277c7aa72b9d127d5f880eebed4
#
_entry.id   c5327277c7aa72b9d127d5f880eebed4
#
_cell.length_a   1.000
_cell.length_b   1.000
_cell.length_c   1.000
_cell.angle_alpha   90.00
_cell.angle_beta   90.00
_cell.angle_gamma   90.00
#
_symmetry.space_group_name_H-M   'P 1'
#
loop_
_entity.id
_entity.type
_entity.pdbx_description
1 polymer ?
#
loop_
_entity_poly.entity_id
_entity_poly.type
_entity_poly.pdbx_seq_one_letter_code
_entity_poly.pdbx_strand_id
1 'polypeptide(L)'
;KAVRAGHLNQETRYVMKAFDVTAPTYMRDARTQIKDIFDDKTQSVSGNISLRQAWKTMRAVKKATLAITDSKGHLEGLISTGDIAKSYMAVFDNCILAQAHTPYVNIIDTVEGELLAGDAKQCVTSGKVVISTANTEIIKDHIDAGDVVILGNRYEAQLCALEQHASVIIVCDGAPVSRTIRKIAGDNGCAVISTAYDTYAVARLINQSLPISYFMTKENLVVFKENSYVDDIKDIMMKER
;
A
#
# COMPACT_ATOMS: atom_id res chain seq x y z
N LYS A 1 37.81 -12.22 8.16
CA LYS A 1 38.80 -13.01 7.41
C LYS A 1 39.97 -12.11 7.02
N ALA A 2 41.23 -12.58 7.14
CA ALA A 2 42.40 -11.83 6.67
C ALA A 2 42.37 -11.73 5.14
N VAL A 3 42.67 -10.54 4.63
CA VAL A 3 42.83 -10.28 3.19
C VAL A 3 44.19 -9.65 2.90
N ARG A 4 44.67 -9.72 1.66
CA ARG A 4 45.92 -9.12 1.23
C ARG A 4 45.69 -8.10 0.11
N ALA A 5 46.38 -6.99 0.18
CA ALA A 5 46.29 -5.89 -0.81
C ALA A 5 47.31 -6.06 -1.96
N GLY A 6 48.23 -6.99 -1.89
CA GLY A 6 49.29 -7.18 -2.88
C GLY A 6 49.56 -8.64 -3.25
N HIS A 7 50.46 -8.85 -4.22
CA HIS A 7 50.92 -10.18 -4.58
C HIS A 7 51.83 -10.74 -3.50
N LEU A 8 51.68 -12.07 -3.24
CA LEU A 8 52.61 -12.77 -2.36
C LEU A 8 54.00 -12.92 -3.08
N ASN A 9 55.04 -12.49 -2.39
CA ASN A 9 56.42 -12.76 -2.86
C ASN A 9 56.79 -14.26 -2.68
N GLN A 10 57.90 -14.66 -3.23
CA GLN A 10 58.34 -16.06 -3.20
C GLN A 10 58.60 -16.54 -1.77
N GLU A 11 59.17 -15.71 -0.93
CA GLU A 11 59.48 -16.04 0.47
C GLU A 11 58.19 -16.28 1.29
N THR A 12 57.22 -15.38 1.17
CA THR A 12 55.93 -15.54 1.82
C THR A 12 55.21 -16.81 1.38
N ARG A 13 55.24 -17.13 0.07
CA ARG A 13 54.68 -18.39 -0.44
C ARG A 13 55.37 -19.61 0.14
N TYR A 14 56.69 -19.57 0.23
CA TYR A 14 57.48 -20.66 0.80
C TYR A 14 57.13 -20.89 2.26
N VAL A 15 57.11 -19.84 3.08
CA VAL A 15 56.75 -19.92 4.50
C VAL A 15 55.32 -20.44 4.69
N MET A 16 54.36 -19.89 3.96
CA MET A 16 52.97 -20.38 4.02
C MET A 16 52.84 -21.85 3.68
N LYS A 17 53.57 -22.30 2.66
CA LYS A 17 53.62 -23.74 2.29
C LYS A 17 54.28 -24.59 3.37
N ALA A 18 55.39 -24.11 3.97
CA ALA A 18 56.11 -24.84 5.01
C ALA A 18 55.30 -25.03 6.28
N PHE A 19 54.40 -24.10 6.59
CA PHE A 19 53.52 -24.13 7.78
C PHE A 19 52.06 -24.52 7.48
N ASP A 20 51.76 -24.97 6.28
CA ASP A 20 50.42 -25.36 5.80
C ASP A 20 49.34 -24.27 6.04
N VAL A 21 49.71 -23.00 5.82
CA VAL A 21 48.86 -21.85 5.98
C VAL A 21 48.25 -21.44 4.65
N THR A 22 46.90 -21.41 4.57
CA THR A 22 46.19 -20.94 3.38
C THR A 22 46.43 -19.45 3.16
N ALA A 23 46.79 -19.05 1.95
CA ALA A 23 47.00 -17.64 1.62
C ALA A 23 45.74 -16.80 1.80
N PRO A 24 45.86 -15.58 2.41
CA PRO A 24 44.76 -14.66 2.50
C PRO A 24 44.21 -14.31 1.11
N THR A 25 42.87 -14.10 1.03
CA THR A 25 42.22 -13.75 -0.23
C THR A 25 42.75 -12.39 -0.74
N TYR A 26 43.05 -12.32 -2.03
CA TYR A 26 43.46 -11.06 -2.66
C TYR A 26 42.30 -10.10 -2.77
N MET A 27 42.42 -8.92 -2.18
CA MET A 27 41.45 -7.83 -2.26
C MET A 27 41.85 -6.92 -3.42
N ARG A 28 41.06 -6.92 -4.49
CA ARG A 28 41.38 -6.16 -5.72
C ARG A 28 41.12 -4.68 -5.56
N ASP A 29 40.09 -4.32 -4.74
CA ASP A 29 39.67 -2.97 -4.51
C ASP A 29 39.18 -2.84 -3.05
N ALA A 30 39.59 -1.76 -2.37
CA ALA A 30 39.26 -1.48 -0.97
C ALA A 30 38.09 -0.50 -0.81
N ARG A 31 37.54 0.01 -1.93
CA ARG A 31 36.38 0.92 -1.88
C ARG A 31 35.18 0.20 -1.28
N THR A 32 34.40 0.94 -0.50
CA THR A 32 33.15 0.43 0.11
C THR A 32 32.12 0.08 -0.97
N GLN A 33 31.58 -1.13 -0.89
CA GLN A 33 30.48 -1.58 -1.75
C GLN A 33 29.16 -1.48 -1.03
N ILE A 34 28.04 -1.49 -1.77
CA ILE A 34 26.67 -1.44 -1.19
C ILE A 34 26.47 -2.55 -0.16
N LYS A 35 26.90 -3.78 -0.45
CA LYS A 35 26.79 -4.93 0.47
C LYS A 35 27.46 -4.70 1.82
N ASP A 36 28.42 -3.78 1.92
CA ASP A 36 29.15 -3.49 3.15
C ASP A 36 28.37 -2.52 4.07
N ILE A 37 27.38 -1.80 3.52
CA ILE A 37 26.55 -0.81 4.20
C ILE A 37 25.05 -1.14 4.13
N PHE A 38 24.69 -2.26 3.51
CA PHE A 38 23.32 -2.66 3.28
C PHE A 38 22.60 -2.96 4.60
N ASP A 39 21.38 -2.47 4.72
CA ASP A 39 20.50 -2.75 5.86
C ASP A 39 19.48 -3.85 5.46
N ASP A 40 19.75 -5.09 5.84
CA ASP A 40 18.90 -6.27 5.59
C ASP A 40 17.47 -6.15 6.18
N LYS A 41 17.24 -5.13 7.03
CA LYS A 41 15.94 -4.91 7.69
C LYS A 41 14.96 -4.09 6.85
N THR A 42 15.30 -3.75 5.61
CA THR A 42 14.39 -3.02 4.74
C THR A 42 13.25 -3.91 4.31
N GLN A 43 12.05 -3.66 4.86
CA GLN A 43 10.83 -4.37 4.47
C GLN A 43 10.26 -3.73 3.21
N SER A 44 9.95 -4.57 2.21
CA SER A 44 9.10 -4.19 1.10
C SER A 44 7.63 -4.47 1.41
N VAL A 45 6.74 -3.82 0.69
CA VAL A 45 5.29 -3.96 0.82
C VAL A 45 4.65 -4.25 -0.52
N SER A 46 3.46 -4.86 -0.50
CA SER A 46 2.66 -5.03 -1.73
C SER A 46 2.02 -3.71 -2.14
N GLY A 47 1.91 -3.46 -3.46
CA GLY A 47 1.21 -2.30 -4.02
C GLY A 47 -0.29 -2.25 -3.68
N ASN A 48 -0.88 -3.36 -3.26
CA ASN A 48 -2.30 -3.45 -2.93
C ASN A 48 -2.66 -2.97 -1.52
N ILE A 49 -1.67 -2.72 -0.63
CA ILE A 49 -1.98 -2.18 0.70
C ILE A 49 -2.51 -0.75 0.60
N SER A 50 -3.33 -0.36 1.59
CA SER A 50 -3.89 0.98 1.64
C SER A 50 -2.85 2.06 1.99
N LEU A 51 -3.12 3.32 1.61
CA LEU A 51 -2.34 4.48 2.08
C LEU A 51 -2.25 4.50 3.62
N ARG A 52 -3.35 4.16 4.32
CA ARG A 52 -3.38 4.05 5.79
C ARG A 52 -2.37 3.02 6.31
N GLN A 53 -2.35 1.84 5.70
CA GLN A 53 -1.44 0.77 6.07
C GLN A 53 0.01 1.13 5.76
N ALA A 54 0.28 1.72 4.60
CA ALA A 54 1.61 2.20 4.23
C ALA A 54 2.13 3.24 5.23
N TRP A 55 1.29 4.22 5.62
CA TRP A 55 1.63 5.20 6.65
C TRP A 55 1.95 4.56 8.01
N LYS A 56 1.13 3.60 8.46
CA LYS A 56 1.39 2.84 9.70
C LYS A 56 2.74 2.11 9.62
N THR A 57 3.03 1.47 8.48
CA THR A 57 4.30 0.77 8.24
C THR A 57 5.50 1.73 8.26
N MET A 58 5.43 2.85 7.52
CA MET A 58 6.49 3.89 7.53
C MET A 58 6.82 4.36 8.95
N ARG A 59 5.80 4.61 9.76
CA ARG A 59 5.98 5.01 11.17
C ARG A 59 6.62 3.91 12.01
N ALA A 60 6.19 2.66 11.84
CA ALA A 60 6.71 1.52 12.60
C ALA A 60 8.20 1.28 12.30
N VAL A 61 8.58 1.33 11.01
CA VAL A 61 9.98 1.13 10.58
C VAL A 61 10.81 2.41 10.62
N LYS A 62 10.22 3.58 10.96
CA LYS A 62 10.86 4.90 10.99
C LYS A 62 11.53 5.28 9.65
N LYS A 63 10.91 4.94 8.54
CA LYS A 63 11.37 5.24 7.18
C LYS A 63 10.36 6.16 6.48
N ALA A 64 10.84 7.13 5.73
CA ALA A 64 10.00 8.05 4.95
C ALA A 64 9.61 7.49 3.57
N THR A 65 10.17 6.36 3.17
CA THR A 65 9.94 5.71 1.87
C THR A 65 9.84 4.21 2.07
N LEU A 66 8.93 3.57 1.33
CA LEU A 66 8.80 2.11 1.25
C LEU A 66 9.05 1.64 -0.18
N ALA A 67 9.74 0.52 -0.31
CA ALA A 67 9.87 -0.20 -1.56
C ALA A 67 8.62 -1.07 -1.77
N ILE A 68 8.08 -1.05 -2.98
CA ILE A 68 6.92 -1.85 -3.38
C ILE A 68 7.42 -2.97 -4.28
N THR A 69 7.06 -4.21 -3.93
CA THR A 69 7.48 -5.40 -4.67
C THR A 69 6.30 -6.27 -5.05
N ASP A 70 6.46 -7.00 -6.16
CA ASP A 70 5.53 -8.06 -6.55
C ASP A 70 5.64 -9.28 -5.63
N SER A 71 4.83 -10.32 -5.88
CA SER A 71 4.84 -11.59 -5.14
C SER A 71 6.15 -12.38 -5.28
N LYS A 72 6.99 -12.05 -6.27
CA LYS A 72 8.30 -12.68 -6.54
C LYS A 72 9.46 -11.87 -5.95
N GLY A 73 9.18 -10.71 -5.34
CA GLY A 73 10.18 -9.81 -4.77
C GLY A 73 10.81 -8.84 -5.77
N HIS A 74 10.28 -8.71 -6.99
CA HIS A 74 10.78 -7.71 -7.94
C HIS A 74 10.25 -6.33 -7.57
N LEU A 75 11.11 -5.32 -7.68
CA LEU A 75 10.75 -3.93 -7.41
C LEU A 75 9.76 -3.42 -8.46
N GLU A 76 8.57 -2.99 -8.01
CA GLU A 76 7.52 -2.37 -8.84
C GLU A 76 7.52 -0.85 -8.73
N GLY A 77 7.94 -0.30 -7.60
CA GLY A 77 7.93 1.12 -7.36
C GLY A 77 8.38 1.51 -5.96
N LEU A 78 8.30 2.81 -5.71
CA LEU A 78 8.56 3.42 -4.40
C LEU A 78 7.38 4.32 -4.01
N ILE A 79 7.05 4.36 -2.72
CA ILE A 79 6.13 5.35 -2.19
C ILE A 79 6.78 6.10 -1.03
N SER A 80 6.69 7.40 -1.06
CA SER A 80 7.21 8.30 -0.03
C SER A 80 6.11 8.96 0.79
N THR A 81 6.47 9.56 1.92
CA THR A 81 5.55 10.43 2.69
C THR A 81 5.06 11.62 1.87
N GLY A 82 5.87 12.10 0.91
CA GLY A 82 5.49 13.16 -0.02
C GLY A 82 4.37 12.72 -0.98
N ASP A 83 4.39 11.47 -1.45
CA ASP A 83 3.33 10.92 -2.30
C ASP A 83 2.02 10.76 -1.54
N ILE A 84 2.10 10.32 -0.27
CA ILE A 84 0.93 10.28 0.63
C ILE A 84 0.37 11.70 0.84
N ALA A 85 1.21 12.70 1.09
CA ALA A 85 0.75 14.07 1.26
C ALA A 85 0.10 14.62 -0.03
N LYS A 86 0.69 14.36 -1.21
CA LYS A 86 0.11 14.74 -2.51
C LYS A 86 -1.25 14.08 -2.74
N SER A 87 -1.40 12.80 -2.39
CA SER A 87 -2.68 12.10 -2.53
C SER A 87 -3.79 12.77 -1.73
N TYR A 88 -3.49 13.28 -0.55
CA TYR A 88 -4.46 14.03 0.27
C TYR A 88 -4.85 15.39 -0.31
N MET A 89 -3.90 16.07 -0.96
CA MET A 89 -4.14 17.40 -1.54
C MET A 89 -4.82 17.35 -2.91
N ALA A 90 -4.68 16.25 -3.63
CA ALA A 90 -5.15 16.10 -5.01
C ALA A 90 -6.58 15.53 -5.13
N VAL A 91 -7.17 15.01 -4.03
CA VAL A 91 -8.44 14.27 -4.11
C VAL A 91 -9.62 15.21 -4.02
N PHE A 92 -10.15 15.59 -5.19
CA PHE A 92 -11.48 16.19 -5.36
C PHE A 92 -12.44 15.28 -6.16
N ASP A 93 -11.96 14.09 -6.61
CA ASP A 93 -12.72 13.16 -7.42
C ASP A 93 -13.33 12.06 -6.54
N ASN A 94 -14.67 12.04 -6.48
CA ASN A 94 -15.40 11.01 -5.73
C ASN A 94 -15.41 9.64 -6.41
N CYS A 95 -14.94 9.52 -7.67
CA CYS A 95 -14.78 8.26 -8.40
C CYS A 95 -13.40 7.60 -8.16
N ILE A 96 -12.52 8.21 -7.37
CA ILE A 96 -11.13 7.77 -7.22
C ILE A 96 -11.01 6.32 -6.70
N LEU A 97 -11.94 5.85 -5.87
CA LEU A 97 -11.93 4.46 -5.37
C LEU A 97 -12.06 3.45 -6.53
N ALA A 98 -12.92 3.76 -7.51
CA ALA A 98 -13.11 2.94 -8.69
C ALA A 98 -11.91 3.03 -9.64
N GLN A 99 -11.38 4.23 -9.89
CA GLN A 99 -10.20 4.43 -10.74
C GLN A 99 -8.97 3.70 -10.22
N ALA A 100 -8.81 3.66 -8.88
CA ALA A 100 -7.71 2.96 -8.23
C ALA A 100 -7.98 1.45 -8.04
N HIS A 101 -9.13 0.93 -8.45
CA HIS A 101 -9.56 -0.45 -8.19
C HIS A 101 -9.39 -0.84 -6.71
N THR A 102 -9.92 -0.01 -5.82
CA THR A 102 -9.71 -0.12 -4.37
C THR A 102 -10.26 -1.43 -3.81
N PRO A 103 -9.43 -2.30 -3.20
CA PRO A 103 -9.89 -3.55 -2.60
C PRO A 103 -10.84 -3.29 -1.43
N TYR A 104 -11.92 -4.08 -1.32
CA TYR A 104 -12.87 -3.95 -0.20
C TYR A 104 -12.21 -4.17 1.16
N VAL A 105 -11.21 -5.06 1.24
CA VAL A 105 -10.42 -5.26 2.46
C VAL A 105 -9.75 -3.96 2.93
N ASN A 106 -9.26 -3.13 2.01
CA ASN A 106 -8.66 -1.84 2.36
C ASN A 106 -9.71 -0.87 2.94
N ILE A 107 -10.94 -0.88 2.42
CA ILE A 107 -12.05 -0.08 2.96
C ILE A 107 -12.37 -0.57 4.37
N ILE A 108 -12.58 -1.87 4.55
CA ILE A 108 -12.88 -2.50 5.84
C ILE A 108 -11.82 -2.12 6.89
N ASP A 109 -10.53 -2.32 6.57
CA ASP A 109 -9.42 -2.00 7.48
C ASP A 109 -9.32 -0.49 7.78
N THR A 110 -9.63 0.35 6.79
CA THR A 110 -9.52 1.80 6.94
C THR A 110 -10.60 2.36 7.84
N VAL A 111 -11.83 1.87 7.72
CA VAL A 111 -12.94 2.32 8.56
C VAL A 111 -13.09 1.49 9.85
N GLU A 112 -12.13 0.58 10.12
CA GLU A 112 -12.14 -0.34 11.27
C GLU A 112 -13.50 -1.06 11.37
N GLY A 113 -13.99 -1.52 10.20
CA GLY A 113 -15.32 -2.07 10.03
C GLY A 113 -15.36 -3.59 10.06
N GLU A 114 -16.58 -4.12 10.19
CA GLU A 114 -16.91 -5.53 10.05
C GLU A 114 -17.70 -5.76 8.77
N LEU A 115 -17.30 -6.77 7.97
CA LEU A 115 -18.05 -7.17 6.79
C LEU A 115 -19.25 -8.03 7.20
N LEU A 116 -20.47 -7.54 6.95
CA LEU A 116 -21.72 -8.20 7.30
C LEU A 116 -22.33 -8.99 6.15
N ALA A 117 -22.03 -8.64 4.89
CA ALA A 117 -22.43 -9.32 3.67
C ALA A 117 -21.46 -8.98 2.53
N GLY A 118 -21.41 -9.83 1.50
CA GLY A 118 -20.52 -9.65 0.34
C GLY A 118 -19.19 -10.39 0.47
N ASP A 119 -18.23 -10.10 -0.44
CA ASP A 119 -16.92 -10.73 -0.49
C ASP A 119 -15.81 -9.70 -0.39
N ALA A 120 -15.00 -9.78 0.68
CA ALA A 120 -13.86 -8.88 0.94
C ALA A 120 -12.76 -8.92 -0.14
N LYS A 121 -12.73 -9.97 -0.98
CA LYS A 121 -11.73 -10.14 -2.05
C LYS A 121 -12.02 -9.30 -3.30
N GLN A 122 -13.23 -8.74 -3.38
CA GLN A 122 -13.59 -7.86 -4.47
C GLN A 122 -12.95 -6.47 -4.34
N CYS A 123 -13.07 -5.66 -5.39
CA CYS A 123 -12.63 -4.28 -5.42
C CYS A 123 -13.72 -3.38 -6.05
N VAL A 124 -13.64 -2.09 -5.76
CA VAL A 124 -14.49 -1.07 -6.39
C VAL A 124 -14.03 -0.91 -7.84
N THR A 125 -14.91 -1.21 -8.80
CA THR A 125 -14.60 -1.17 -10.23
C THR A 125 -15.31 -0.05 -10.98
N SER A 126 -16.37 0.51 -10.38
CA SER A 126 -17.18 1.60 -10.95
C SER A 126 -17.85 2.41 -9.84
N GLY A 127 -18.49 3.50 -10.20
CA GLY A 127 -19.26 4.35 -9.30
C GLY A 127 -18.41 5.37 -8.55
N LYS A 128 -19.11 6.12 -7.71
CA LYS A 128 -18.59 7.22 -6.89
C LYS A 128 -18.86 6.98 -5.40
N VAL A 129 -18.21 7.73 -4.54
CA VAL A 129 -18.53 7.78 -3.12
C VAL A 129 -19.69 8.75 -2.89
N VAL A 130 -20.77 8.27 -2.29
CA VAL A 130 -21.97 9.04 -1.98
C VAL A 130 -22.23 9.02 -0.47
N ILE A 131 -22.50 10.19 0.12
CA ILE A 131 -22.91 10.30 1.51
C ILE A 131 -24.42 10.50 1.53
N SER A 132 -25.15 9.53 2.06
CA SER A 132 -26.61 9.53 2.08
C SER A 132 -27.15 10.03 3.42
N THR A 133 -27.39 11.35 3.50
CA THR A 133 -28.01 12.00 4.66
C THR A 133 -29.43 12.54 4.39
N ALA A 134 -29.83 12.58 3.11
CA ALA A 134 -31.12 13.15 2.68
C ALA A 134 -32.30 12.16 2.81
N ASN A 135 -33.52 12.61 2.47
CA ASN A 135 -34.69 11.76 2.40
C ASN A 135 -34.61 10.78 1.24
N THR A 136 -35.30 9.63 1.37
CA THR A 136 -35.24 8.49 0.43
C THR A 136 -35.62 8.85 -0.99
N GLU A 137 -36.53 9.79 -1.22
CA GLU A 137 -36.91 10.27 -2.56
C GLU A 137 -35.77 10.99 -3.28
N ILE A 138 -34.96 11.76 -2.53
CA ILE A 138 -33.80 12.48 -3.05
C ILE A 138 -32.61 11.54 -3.24
N ILE A 139 -32.49 10.52 -2.38
CA ILE A 139 -31.40 9.56 -2.40
C ILE A 139 -31.39 8.74 -3.70
N LYS A 140 -32.58 8.35 -4.21
CA LYS A 140 -32.70 7.56 -5.45
C LYS A 140 -32.06 8.25 -6.67
N ASP A 141 -32.15 9.58 -6.72
CA ASP A 141 -31.62 10.36 -7.83
C ASP A 141 -30.10 10.60 -7.75
N HIS A 142 -29.47 10.23 -6.63
CA HIS A 142 -28.05 10.47 -6.38
C HIS A 142 -27.20 9.23 -6.32
N ILE A 143 -27.80 8.05 -6.19
CA ILE A 143 -27.09 6.76 -6.16
C ILE A 143 -27.19 6.08 -7.52
N ASP A 144 -26.05 5.76 -8.09
CA ASP A 144 -25.92 4.99 -9.32
C ASP A 144 -25.41 3.58 -9.04
N ALA A 145 -25.58 2.68 -10.02
CA ALA A 145 -25.04 1.31 -9.91
C ALA A 145 -23.53 1.34 -9.75
N GLY A 146 -23.01 0.57 -8.80
CA GLY A 146 -21.59 0.50 -8.49
C GLY A 146 -21.09 1.50 -7.44
N ASP A 147 -21.94 2.43 -6.98
CA ASP A 147 -21.53 3.43 -5.99
C ASP A 147 -21.14 2.81 -4.63
N VAL A 148 -20.27 3.52 -3.91
CA VAL A 148 -19.93 3.28 -2.51
C VAL A 148 -20.73 4.26 -1.66
N VAL A 149 -21.72 3.75 -0.90
CA VAL A 149 -22.67 4.58 -0.17
C VAL A 149 -22.36 4.57 1.32
N ILE A 150 -22.11 5.75 1.89
CA ILE A 150 -21.91 5.97 3.32
C ILE A 150 -23.23 6.44 3.89
N LEU A 151 -23.77 5.70 4.88
CA LEU A 151 -25.08 5.99 5.45
C LEU A 151 -25.19 5.56 6.94
N GLY A 152 -26.25 5.97 7.59
CA GLY A 152 -26.54 5.66 8.99
C GLY A 152 -27.58 4.54 9.16
N ASN A 153 -28.36 4.64 10.22
CA ASN A 153 -29.26 3.60 10.71
C ASN A 153 -30.62 3.49 10.00
N ARG A 154 -30.92 4.37 9.03
CA ARG A 154 -32.22 4.36 8.35
C ARG A 154 -32.35 3.15 7.42
N TYR A 155 -33.32 2.27 7.74
CA TYR A 155 -33.59 1.07 6.97
C TYR A 155 -33.93 1.38 5.51
N GLU A 156 -34.75 2.40 5.27
CA GLU A 156 -35.18 2.83 3.93
C GLU A 156 -33.98 3.30 3.08
N ALA A 157 -33.02 3.95 3.70
CA ALA A 157 -31.80 4.38 3.00
C ALA A 157 -30.91 3.20 2.63
N GLN A 158 -30.78 2.20 3.53
CA GLN A 158 -30.05 0.97 3.27
C GLN A 158 -30.71 0.17 2.12
N LEU A 159 -32.04 0.03 2.16
CA LEU A 159 -32.80 -0.66 1.12
C LEU A 159 -32.68 0.07 -0.23
N CYS A 160 -32.83 1.38 -0.24
CA CYS A 160 -32.71 2.21 -1.45
C CYS A 160 -31.34 2.04 -2.10
N ALA A 161 -30.23 2.06 -1.34
CA ALA A 161 -28.90 1.85 -1.87
C ALA A 161 -28.74 0.46 -2.54
N LEU A 162 -29.36 -0.59 -1.97
CA LEU A 162 -29.38 -1.93 -2.56
C LEU A 162 -30.23 -2.00 -3.83
N GLU A 163 -31.40 -1.33 -3.87
CA GLU A 163 -32.26 -1.24 -5.05
C GLU A 163 -31.58 -0.48 -6.21
N GLN A 164 -30.71 0.48 -5.91
CA GLN A 164 -29.90 1.20 -6.90
C GLN A 164 -28.59 0.47 -7.26
N HIS A 165 -28.43 -0.79 -6.82
CA HIS A 165 -27.26 -1.61 -7.13
C HIS A 165 -25.93 -1.01 -6.69
N ALA A 166 -25.88 -0.39 -5.50
CA ALA A 166 -24.63 0.04 -4.88
C ALA A 166 -23.67 -1.15 -4.73
N SER A 167 -22.39 -0.93 -4.98
CA SER A 167 -21.37 -1.98 -4.83
C SER A 167 -20.96 -2.19 -3.36
N VAL A 168 -20.96 -1.12 -2.58
CA VAL A 168 -20.60 -1.14 -1.16
C VAL A 168 -21.53 -0.22 -0.38
N ILE A 169 -22.02 -0.68 0.76
CA ILE A 169 -22.74 0.13 1.75
C ILE A 169 -21.93 0.15 3.04
N ILE A 170 -21.60 1.34 3.54
CA ILE A 170 -20.92 1.53 4.83
C ILE A 170 -21.93 2.08 5.82
N VAL A 171 -22.29 1.26 6.80
CA VAL A 171 -23.25 1.61 7.86
C VAL A 171 -22.50 2.13 9.08
N CYS A 172 -22.68 3.42 9.38
CA CYS A 172 -21.97 4.17 10.41
C CYS A 172 -22.62 4.06 11.81
N ASP A 173 -21.93 4.60 12.84
CA ASP A 173 -22.38 4.71 14.22
C ASP A 173 -22.69 3.37 14.92
N GLY A 174 -22.12 2.26 14.45
CA GLY A 174 -22.45 0.92 14.97
C GLY A 174 -23.92 0.57 14.79
N ALA A 175 -24.62 1.20 13.83
CA ALA A 175 -26.04 1.03 13.62
C ALA A 175 -26.37 -0.43 13.21
N PRO A 176 -27.51 -0.98 13.68
CA PRO A 176 -27.88 -2.35 13.38
C PRO A 176 -28.25 -2.52 11.91
N VAL A 177 -27.80 -3.61 11.30
CA VAL A 177 -28.18 -4.01 9.95
C VAL A 177 -29.08 -5.25 10.04
N SER A 178 -30.31 -5.13 9.53
CA SER A 178 -31.29 -6.22 9.60
C SER A 178 -30.85 -7.45 8.80
N ARG A 179 -31.36 -8.64 9.17
CA ARG A 179 -31.12 -9.87 8.40
C ARG A 179 -31.63 -9.77 6.97
N THR A 180 -32.73 -9.04 6.75
CA THR A 180 -33.29 -8.80 5.41
C THR A 180 -32.31 -8.01 4.53
N ILE A 181 -31.76 -6.90 5.05
CA ILE A 181 -30.74 -6.12 4.32
C ILE A 181 -29.51 -6.97 3.97
N ARG A 182 -28.99 -7.74 4.93
CA ARG A 182 -27.82 -8.61 4.69
C ARG A 182 -28.11 -9.66 3.60
N LYS A 183 -29.31 -10.23 3.59
CA LYS A 183 -29.72 -11.20 2.58
C LYS A 183 -29.81 -10.56 1.20
N ILE A 184 -30.54 -9.44 1.06
CA ILE A 184 -30.67 -8.72 -0.22
C ILE A 184 -29.30 -8.28 -0.73
N ALA A 185 -28.43 -7.80 0.14
CA ALA A 185 -27.06 -7.40 -0.20
C ALA A 185 -26.26 -8.59 -0.76
N GLY A 186 -26.32 -9.76 -0.10
CA GLY A 186 -25.67 -10.98 -0.58
C GLY A 186 -26.19 -11.44 -1.94
N ASP A 187 -27.52 -11.39 -2.14
CA ASP A 187 -28.16 -11.78 -3.40
C ASP A 187 -27.78 -10.81 -4.55
N ASN A 188 -27.56 -9.52 -4.25
CA ASN A 188 -27.16 -8.49 -5.20
C ASN A 188 -25.63 -8.38 -5.38
N GLY A 189 -24.82 -9.13 -4.63
CA GLY A 189 -23.35 -9.00 -4.66
C GLY A 189 -22.83 -7.70 -4.04
N CYS A 190 -23.65 -6.99 -3.26
CA CYS A 190 -23.26 -5.75 -2.55
C CYS A 190 -22.53 -6.08 -1.25
N ALA A 191 -21.41 -5.40 -0.98
CA ALA A 191 -20.73 -5.50 0.30
C ALA A 191 -21.37 -4.57 1.33
N VAL A 192 -21.68 -5.09 2.51
CA VAL A 192 -22.20 -4.32 3.64
C VAL A 192 -21.15 -4.31 4.75
N ILE A 193 -20.62 -3.13 5.04
CA ILE A 193 -19.60 -2.90 6.07
C ILE A 193 -20.24 -2.09 7.21
N SER A 194 -20.14 -2.59 8.44
CA SER A 194 -20.55 -1.86 9.63
C SER A 194 -19.33 -1.28 10.34
N THR A 195 -19.40 -0.03 10.79
CA THR A 195 -18.33 0.62 11.54
C THR A 195 -18.89 1.42 12.72
N ALA A 196 -18.10 1.52 13.78
CA ALA A 196 -18.41 2.39 14.93
C ALA A 196 -18.17 3.88 14.64
N TYR A 197 -17.45 4.19 13.56
CA TYR A 197 -17.21 5.58 13.16
C TYR A 197 -18.50 6.25 12.67
N ASP A 198 -18.61 7.56 12.92
CA ASP A 198 -19.67 8.38 12.35
C ASP A 198 -19.44 8.66 10.85
N THR A 199 -20.46 9.18 10.20
CA THR A 199 -20.44 9.50 8.76
C THR A 199 -19.30 10.45 8.38
N TYR A 200 -19.01 11.45 9.24
CA TYR A 200 -17.93 12.41 8.99
C TYR A 200 -16.56 11.74 9.04
N ALA A 201 -16.31 10.92 10.07
CA ALA A 201 -15.06 10.18 10.20
C ALA A 201 -14.84 9.24 9.01
N VAL A 202 -15.87 8.47 8.60
CA VAL A 202 -15.80 7.59 7.43
C VAL A 202 -15.51 8.39 6.16
N ALA A 203 -16.22 9.49 5.91
CA ALA A 203 -15.99 10.34 4.75
C ALA A 203 -14.55 10.92 4.70
N ARG A 204 -13.97 11.22 5.86
CA ARG A 204 -12.58 11.67 5.97
C ARG A 204 -11.56 10.55 5.76
N LEU A 205 -11.89 9.34 6.17
CA LEU A 205 -10.96 8.20 6.15
C LEU A 205 -11.00 7.43 4.84
N ILE A 206 -12.12 7.43 4.11
CA ILE A 206 -12.36 6.54 2.97
C ILE A 206 -11.25 6.63 1.91
N ASN A 207 -10.71 7.81 1.64
CA ASN A 207 -9.62 8.00 0.67
C ASN A 207 -8.29 7.39 1.14
N GLN A 208 -8.12 7.08 2.43
CA GLN A 208 -6.94 6.37 2.93
C GLN A 208 -6.97 4.87 2.59
N SER A 209 -8.12 4.35 2.11
CA SER A 209 -8.26 2.97 1.64
C SER A 209 -7.63 2.72 0.26
N LEU A 210 -7.31 3.78 -0.48
CA LEU A 210 -6.72 3.70 -1.81
C LEU A 210 -5.42 2.87 -1.79
N PRO A 211 -5.22 1.95 -2.76
CA PRO A 211 -4.01 1.15 -2.84
C PRO A 211 -2.80 2.04 -3.21
N ILE A 212 -1.66 1.78 -2.60
CA ILE A 212 -0.45 2.59 -2.84
C ILE A 212 0.08 2.46 -4.27
N SER A 213 -0.24 1.39 -4.98
CA SER A 213 0.10 1.20 -6.39
C SER A 213 -0.44 2.29 -7.32
N TYR A 214 -1.50 3.00 -6.89
CA TYR A 214 -2.07 4.13 -7.63
C TYR A 214 -1.20 5.39 -7.56
N PHE A 215 -0.46 5.58 -6.46
CA PHE A 215 0.35 6.78 -6.19
C PHE A 215 1.86 6.55 -6.23
N MET A 216 2.31 5.29 -6.34
CA MET A 216 3.74 4.99 -6.32
C MET A 216 4.47 5.55 -7.53
N THR A 217 5.72 5.94 -7.34
CA THR A 217 6.65 6.25 -8.42
C THR A 217 7.12 4.94 -9.06
N LYS A 218 6.86 4.77 -10.37
CA LYS A 218 7.21 3.58 -11.16
C LYS A 218 8.34 3.84 -12.15
N GLU A 219 8.45 5.07 -12.62
CA GLU A 219 9.39 5.45 -13.67
C GLU A 219 10.66 6.04 -13.08
N ASN A 220 11.75 5.95 -13.86
CA ASN A 220 13.06 6.50 -13.51
C ASN A 220 13.62 6.00 -12.16
N LEU A 221 13.31 4.74 -11.80
CA LEU A 221 13.88 4.12 -10.61
C LEU A 221 15.35 3.77 -10.86
N VAL A 222 16.24 4.39 -10.10
CA VAL A 222 17.68 4.09 -10.16
C VAL A 222 17.97 2.91 -9.24
N VAL A 223 18.46 1.81 -9.81
CA VAL A 223 18.75 0.55 -9.10
C VAL A 223 20.23 0.23 -9.22
N PHE A 224 20.84 -0.17 -8.12
CA PHE A 224 22.25 -0.54 -8.07
C PHE A 224 22.41 -2.01 -7.65
N LYS A 225 23.52 -2.62 -8.09
CA LYS A 225 23.89 -3.97 -7.66
C LYS A 225 24.63 -3.90 -6.31
N GLU A 226 24.52 -4.94 -5.51
CA GLU A 226 25.20 -5.06 -4.21
C GLU A 226 26.72 -4.84 -4.28
N ASN A 227 27.33 -5.19 -5.40
CA ASN A 227 28.76 -5.02 -5.63
C ASN A 227 29.15 -3.67 -6.25
N SER A 228 28.19 -2.75 -6.47
CA SER A 228 28.48 -1.38 -6.90
C SER A 228 29.19 -0.61 -5.79
N TYR A 229 30.10 0.30 -6.18
CA TYR A 229 30.84 1.12 -5.22
C TYR A 229 30.01 2.33 -4.78
N VAL A 230 30.08 2.65 -3.49
CA VAL A 230 29.31 3.75 -2.88
C VAL A 230 29.64 5.09 -3.51
N ASP A 231 30.92 5.31 -3.87
CA ASP A 231 31.34 6.58 -4.49
C ASP A 231 30.71 6.81 -5.86
N ASP A 232 30.65 5.75 -6.70
CA ASP A 232 29.99 5.83 -8.01
C ASP A 232 28.50 6.14 -7.89
N ILE A 233 27.85 5.64 -6.82
CA ILE A 233 26.43 5.89 -6.54
C ILE A 233 26.19 7.34 -6.10
N LYS A 234 27.04 7.91 -5.26
CA LYS A 234 26.92 9.31 -4.81
C LYS A 234 26.87 10.28 -5.99
N ASP A 235 27.71 10.05 -7.00
CA ASP A 235 27.76 10.90 -8.19
C ASP A 235 26.44 10.82 -8.98
N ILE A 236 25.85 9.63 -9.08
CA ILE A 236 24.54 9.45 -9.75
C ILE A 236 23.42 10.09 -8.93
N MET A 237 23.38 9.87 -7.61
CA MET A 237 22.37 10.48 -6.74
C MET A 237 22.44 12.01 -6.72
N MET A 238 23.60 12.61 -6.95
CA MET A 238 23.73 14.09 -7.04
C MET A 238 23.23 14.63 -8.37
N LYS A 239 23.25 13.85 -9.45
CA LYS A 239 22.78 14.26 -10.79
C LYS A 239 21.28 14.11 -10.96
N GLU A 240 20.65 13.18 -10.25
CA GLU A 240 19.21 12.84 -10.34
C GLU A 240 18.34 13.62 -9.32
N ARG A 241 18.89 14.61 -8.63
CA ARG A 241 18.16 15.46 -7.65
C ARG A 241 17.43 16.63 -8.30
#